data_3bcc7123153b69fd52c5b887f9172001
#
_entry.id   3bcc7123153b69fd52c5b887f9172001
#
_cell.length_a   1.000
_cell.length_b   1.000
_cell.length_c   1.000
_cell.angle_alpha   90.00
_cell.angle_beta   90.00
_cell.angle_gamma   90.00
#
_symmetry.space_group_name_H-M   'P 1'
#
loop_
_entity.id
_entity.type
_entity.pdbx_description
1 polymer ?
#
loop_
_entity_poly.entity_id
_entity_poly.type
_entity_poly.pdbx_seq_one_letter_code
_entity_poly.pdbx_strand_id
1 'polypeptide(L)'
;MYKRQGQKSEKEKFAGARATYSIEAMMQDGKALQAGTSHFLGQNFAKSANISFINKQNQSEYAYTTSWGVSTRLIGGVIMTHADDEGMVVPPRIAPYQVVIIPVIKKPEDEDAIMAYIKEIQKDLAGKTPFGEKIRVKLDKRDRASVDKFWEWTRKGAPVILEIGKRDADGNNVMLKERIKLGTPEGKQILSRSDFEAGIVERLERIQKEMFEAAKARRDANIRTDITTPEAFRAYFEQSNEWIEDGTSGKVAFVRGKWCGDPESEEILKAMKITIRCIPFDQSDSEGICLLTGKPAKILFQNCYRRL
;
A
#
# COMPACT_ATOMS: atom_id res chain seq x y z
N MET A 1 -1.18 -2.43 1.80
CA MET A 1 -0.69 -1.16 2.40
C MET A 1 -1.34 -0.99 3.76
N TYR A 2 -0.54 -0.92 4.84
CA TYR A 2 -1.07 -0.71 6.18
C TYR A 2 -1.10 0.80 6.49
N LYS A 3 -2.20 1.29 7.05
CA LYS A 3 -2.56 2.71 7.12
C LYS A 3 -2.86 3.17 8.55
N ARG A 4 -2.65 4.46 8.81
CA ARG A 4 -3.17 5.17 9.98
C ARG A 4 -4.37 6.03 9.58
N GLN A 5 -5.33 6.11 10.47
CA GLN A 5 -6.54 6.91 10.29
C GLN A 5 -6.65 7.93 11.41
N GLY A 6 -7.15 9.10 11.06
CA GLY A 6 -7.39 10.15 12.04
C GLY A 6 -8.01 11.39 11.42
N GLN A 7 -8.33 12.34 12.27
CA GLN A 7 -8.85 13.63 11.86
C GLN A 7 -7.69 14.54 11.46
N LYS A 8 -7.90 15.41 10.48
CA LYS A 8 -6.98 16.49 10.13
C LYS A 8 -7.10 17.63 11.15
N SER A 9 -5.99 18.34 11.40
CA SER A 9 -6.01 19.58 12.14
C SER A 9 -6.80 20.67 11.40
N GLU A 10 -7.14 21.75 12.07
CA GLU A 10 -7.89 22.88 11.48
C GLU A 10 -7.17 23.48 10.26
N LYS A 11 -5.83 23.54 10.27
CA LYS A 11 -5.03 24.06 9.15
C LYS A 11 -4.88 23.07 7.98
N GLU A 12 -4.95 21.78 8.27
CA GLU A 12 -4.77 20.71 7.26
C GLU A 12 -6.09 20.16 6.72
N LYS A 13 -7.24 20.56 7.29
CA LYS A 13 -8.54 20.11 6.81
C LYS A 13 -8.89 20.71 5.44
N PHE A 14 -9.77 20.05 4.71
CA PHE A 14 -10.27 20.57 3.44
C PHE A 14 -11.03 21.90 3.66
N ALA A 15 -10.69 22.92 2.86
CA ALA A 15 -11.31 24.24 2.96
C ALA A 15 -12.84 24.14 2.79
N GLY A 16 -13.58 24.70 3.71
CA GLY A 16 -15.04 24.64 3.73
C GLY A 16 -15.65 23.39 4.36
N ALA A 17 -14.86 22.36 4.68
CA ALA A 17 -15.35 21.21 5.44
C ALA A 17 -15.45 21.53 6.94
N ARG A 18 -16.43 20.94 7.64
CA ARG A 18 -16.50 20.98 9.10
C ARG A 18 -15.46 20.06 9.73
N ALA A 19 -15.26 18.87 9.13
CA ALA A 19 -14.22 17.93 9.54
C ALA A 19 -13.66 17.21 8.32
N THR A 20 -12.37 16.89 8.37
CA THR A 20 -11.69 16.06 7.37
C THR A 20 -10.98 14.90 8.08
N TYR A 21 -11.20 13.71 7.59
CA TYR A 21 -10.51 12.51 8.03
C TYR A 21 -9.59 12.01 6.92
N SER A 22 -8.43 11.47 7.30
CA SER A 22 -7.46 10.97 6.34
C SER A 22 -7.01 9.56 6.66
N ILE A 23 -6.57 8.89 5.60
CA ILE A 23 -5.86 7.61 5.66
C ILE A 23 -4.43 7.90 5.24
N GLU A 24 -3.50 7.72 6.17
CA GLU A 24 -2.07 7.95 5.94
C GLU A 24 -1.33 6.62 5.86
N ALA A 25 -0.50 6.45 4.85
CA ALA A 25 0.34 5.28 4.67
C ALA A 25 1.81 5.65 4.80
N MET A 26 2.60 4.78 5.43
CA MET A 26 4.05 4.92 5.48
C MET A 26 4.67 4.23 4.27
N MET A 27 5.51 4.94 3.57
CA MET A 27 6.31 4.41 2.46
C MET A 27 7.60 3.77 2.97
N GLN A 28 8.36 3.12 2.10
CA GLN A 28 9.62 2.46 2.49
C GLN A 28 10.68 3.44 2.98
N ASP A 29 10.65 4.68 2.49
CA ASP A 29 11.52 5.77 2.93
C ASP A 29 11.05 6.46 4.23
N GLY A 30 10.05 5.90 4.93
CA GLY A 30 9.49 6.43 6.15
C GLY A 30 8.55 7.63 6.00
N LYS A 31 8.45 8.22 4.80
CA LYS A 31 7.59 9.39 4.55
C LYS A 31 6.11 9.00 4.46
N ALA A 32 5.24 9.96 4.78
CA ALA A 32 3.80 9.78 4.74
C ALA A 32 3.22 10.04 3.35
N LEU A 33 2.35 9.13 2.89
CA LEU A 33 1.49 9.32 1.73
C LEU A 33 0.04 9.36 2.18
N GLN A 34 -0.67 10.47 1.86
CA GLN A 34 -2.12 10.53 2.06
C GLN A 34 -2.81 9.62 1.02
N ALA A 35 -3.38 8.53 1.50
CA ALA A 35 -3.97 7.49 0.66
C ALA A 35 -5.45 7.72 0.33
N GLY A 36 -6.14 8.52 1.14
CA GLY A 36 -7.53 8.87 0.90
C GLY A 36 -8.03 9.83 1.96
N THR A 37 -9.15 10.50 1.66
CA THR A 37 -9.82 11.43 2.57
C THR A 37 -11.32 11.21 2.62
N SER A 38 -11.91 11.60 3.74
CA SER A 38 -13.35 11.72 3.93
C SER A 38 -13.63 13.08 4.55
N HIS A 39 -14.54 13.82 3.94
CA HIS A 39 -14.89 15.17 4.37
C HIS A 39 -16.36 15.22 4.82
N PHE A 40 -16.59 15.69 6.02
CA PHE A 40 -17.90 16.14 6.45
C PHE A 40 -18.03 17.62 6.11
N LEU A 41 -18.77 17.94 5.05
CA LEU A 41 -18.89 19.28 4.51
C LEU A 41 -19.92 20.12 5.26
N GLY A 42 -20.78 19.47 6.06
CA GLY A 42 -21.92 20.13 6.69
C GLY A 42 -22.87 20.67 5.62
N GLN A 43 -23.34 21.88 5.79
CA GLN A 43 -24.23 22.57 4.84
C GLN A 43 -23.51 23.62 3.97
N ASN A 44 -22.20 23.82 4.14
CA ASN A 44 -21.48 24.93 3.50
C ASN A 44 -21.60 24.90 1.97
N PHE A 45 -21.33 23.75 1.36
CA PHE A 45 -21.43 23.58 -0.08
C PHE A 45 -22.89 23.51 -0.56
N ALA A 46 -23.79 22.93 0.24
CA ALA A 46 -25.21 22.90 -0.09
C ALA A 46 -25.80 24.32 -0.15
N LYS A 47 -25.42 25.22 0.75
CA LYS A 47 -25.81 26.63 0.71
C LYS A 47 -25.29 27.33 -0.54
N SER A 48 -24.01 27.15 -0.86
CA SER A 48 -23.40 27.75 -2.05
C SER A 48 -24.01 27.25 -3.37
N ALA A 49 -24.41 25.98 -3.42
CA ALA A 49 -24.99 25.34 -4.60
C ALA A 49 -26.53 25.33 -4.59
N ASN A 50 -27.15 25.95 -3.56
CA ASN A 50 -28.60 25.97 -3.33
C ASN A 50 -29.24 24.56 -3.32
N ILE A 51 -28.59 23.59 -2.66
CA ILE A 51 -29.10 22.22 -2.51
C ILE A 51 -29.94 22.14 -1.25
N SER A 52 -31.25 22.17 -1.41
CA SER A 52 -32.22 22.11 -0.32
C SER A 52 -33.22 20.98 -0.51
N PHE A 53 -33.90 20.60 0.54
CA PHE A 53 -34.97 19.61 0.55
C PHE A 53 -36.08 20.05 1.52
N ILE A 54 -37.28 19.47 1.36
CA ILE A 54 -38.39 19.69 2.32
C ILE A 54 -38.27 18.61 3.41
N ASN A 55 -38.11 19.05 4.64
CA ASN A 55 -37.99 18.16 5.80
C ASN A 55 -39.38 17.61 6.24
N LYS A 56 -39.40 16.74 7.26
CA LYS A 56 -40.62 16.13 7.78
C LYS A 56 -41.64 17.13 8.36
N GLN A 57 -41.20 18.32 8.71
CA GLN A 57 -42.03 19.43 9.22
C GLN A 57 -42.49 20.35 8.08
N ASN A 58 -42.35 19.93 6.83
CA ASN A 58 -42.69 20.69 5.60
C ASN A 58 -41.93 22.05 5.49
N GLN A 59 -40.70 22.10 5.98
CA GLN A 59 -39.85 23.27 5.92
C GLN A 59 -38.68 23.02 4.95
N SER A 60 -38.24 24.06 4.22
CA SER A 60 -37.05 23.99 3.39
C SER A 60 -35.79 24.00 4.24
N GLU A 61 -34.92 23.02 4.06
CA GLU A 61 -33.65 22.91 4.78
C GLU A 61 -32.51 22.57 3.80
N TYR A 62 -31.31 23.12 4.05
CA TYR A 62 -30.13 22.79 3.27
C TYR A 62 -29.60 21.39 3.65
N ALA A 63 -29.21 20.63 2.64
CA ALA A 63 -28.69 19.29 2.83
C ALA A 63 -27.34 19.28 3.56
N TYR A 64 -27.12 18.29 4.43
CA TYR A 64 -25.79 17.95 4.91
C TYR A 64 -25.12 17.06 3.88
N THR A 65 -23.86 17.38 3.54
CA THR A 65 -23.13 16.68 2.50
C THR A 65 -21.82 16.10 3.01
N THR A 66 -21.41 15.01 2.40
CA THR A 66 -20.11 14.37 2.62
C THR A 66 -19.41 14.14 1.28
N SER A 67 -18.09 14.02 1.31
CA SER A 67 -17.29 13.70 0.14
C SER A 67 -16.17 12.74 0.51
N TRP A 68 -15.93 11.74 -0.33
CA TRP A 68 -14.82 10.80 -0.17
C TRP A 68 -13.98 10.78 -1.42
N GLY A 69 -12.66 10.76 -1.24
CA GLY A 69 -11.75 10.80 -2.38
C GLY A 69 -10.59 9.83 -2.24
N VAL A 70 -10.34 9.12 -3.34
CA VAL A 70 -9.09 8.44 -3.63
C VAL A 70 -8.68 8.79 -5.05
N SER A 71 -7.39 8.69 -5.35
CA SER A 71 -6.89 9.01 -6.68
C SER A 71 -5.91 7.94 -7.18
N THR A 72 -5.45 8.07 -8.41
CA THR A 72 -4.40 7.23 -9.00
C THR A 72 -3.09 7.25 -8.22
N ARG A 73 -2.92 8.19 -7.26
CA ARG A 73 -1.82 8.17 -6.28
C ARG A 73 -1.69 6.82 -5.56
N LEU A 74 -2.79 6.07 -5.39
CA LEU A 74 -2.75 4.75 -4.76
C LEU A 74 -1.91 3.74 -5.54
N ILE A 75 -1.80 3.87 -6.87
CA ILE A 75 -0.91 3.03 -7.69
C ILE A 75 0.54 3.29 -7.27
N GLY A 76 0.95 4.56 -7.21
CA GLY A 76 2.24 4.95 -6.67
C GLY A 76 2.44 4.48 -5.22
N GLY A 77 1.40 4.53 -4.40
CA GLY A 77 1.41 4.03 -3.03
C GLY A 77 1.72 2.54 -2.92
N VAL A 78 1.16 1.70 -3.81
CA VAL A 78 1.48 0.26 -3.87
C VAL A 78 2.95 0.05 -4.25
N ILE A 79 3.42 0.75 -5.29
CA ILE A 79 4.82 0.67 -5.73
C ILE A 79 5.76 1.08 -4.59
N MET A 80 5.57 2.26 -4.03
CA MET A 80 6.42 2.79 -2.95
C MET A 80 6.38 1.99 -1.65
N THR A 81 5.37 1.14 -1.46
CA THR A 81 5.24 0.28 -0.27
C THR A 81 5.90 -1.09 -0.47
N HIS A 82 5.86 -1.64 -1.68
CA HIS A 82 6.17 -3.06 -1.92
C HIS A 82 7.26 -3.30 -2.95
N ALA A 83 7.58 -2.34 -3.84
CA ALA A 83 8.60 -2.53 -4.87
C ALA A 83 10.00 -2.75 -4.26
N ASP A 84 10.83 -3.42 -5.02
CA ASP A 84 12.26 -3.60 -4.77
C ASP A 84 13.08 -3.19 -6.01
N ASP A 85 14.39 -3.44 -6.01
CA ASP A 85 15.30 -3.06 -7.10
C ASP A 85 15.00 -3.80 -8.40
N GLU A 86 14.31 -4.94 -8.34
CA GLU A 86 13.89 -5.73 -9.50
C GLU A 86 12.56 -5.25 -10.11
N GLY A 87 11.89 -4.28 -9.50
CA GLY A 87 10.67 -3.66 -9.99
C GLY A 87 9.48 -3.75 -9.06
N MET A 88 8.27 -3.77 -9.63
CA MET A 88 7.05 -3.86 -8.83
C MET A 88 6.91 -5.21 -8.13
N VAL A 89 6.31 -5.19 -6.95
CA VAL A 89 5.79 -6.36 -6.24
C VAL A 89 4.31 -6.12 -6.00
N VAL A 90 3.46 -6.77 -6.78
CA VAL A 90 2.02 -6.49 -6.74
C VAL A 90 1.30 -7.50 -5.84
N PRO A 91 0.54 -7.03 -4.83
CA PRO A 91 -0.25 -7.92 -3.99
C PRO A 91 -1.21 -8.77 -4.84
N PRO A 92 -1.30 -10.10 -4.63
CA PRO A 92 -2.11 -10.99 -5.47
C PRO A 92 -3.56 -10.57 -5.63
N ARG A 93 -4.18 -9.98 -4.61
CA ARG A 93 -5.57 -9.55 -4.65
C ARG A 93 -5.84 -8.49 -5.72
N ILE A 94 -4.87 -7.62 -6.01
CA ILE A 94 -4.99 -6.53 -6.98
C ILE A 94 -4.15 -6.75 -8.24
N ALA A 95 -3.36 -7.82 -8.32
CA ALA A 95 -2.54 -8.11 -9.48
C ALA A 95 -3.42 -8.32 -10.73
N PRO A 96 -3.14 -7.68 -11.87
CA PRO A 96 -3.87 -7.92 -13.12
C PRO A 96 -3.84 -9.40 -13.52
N TYR A 97 -2.71 -10.05 -13.30
CA TYR A 97 -2.52 -11.49 -13.46
C TYR A 97 -1.84 -12.04 -12.21
N GLN A 98 -2.44 -13.07 -11.61
CA GLN A 98 -1.94 -13.71 -10.39
C GLN A 98 -0.91 -14.78 -10.73
N VAL A 99 -1.11 -15.44 -11.87
CA VAL A 99 -0.20 -16.45 -12.41
C VAL A 99 0.13 -16.09 -13.87
N VAL A 100 1.40 -16.04 -14.19
CA VAL A 100 1.88 -15.89 -15.57
C VAL A 100 2.56 -17.18 -16.00
N ILE A 101 2.19 -17.70 -17.17
CA ILE A 101 2.78 -18.92 -17.73
C ILE A 101 3.64 -18.52 -18.93
N ILE A 102 4.91 -18.92 -18.91
CA ILE A 102 5.90 -18.68 -19.96
C ILE A 102 6.29 -20.03 -20.56
N PRO A 103 5.91 -20.31 -21.83
CA PRO A 103 6.44 -21.47 -22.55
C PRO A 103 7.96 -21.35 -22.76
N VAL A 104 8.69 -22.43 -22.51
CA VAL A 104 10.13 -22.55 -22.76
C VAL A 104 10.34 -23.56 -23.89
N ILE A 105 10.23 -23.09 -25.13
CA ILE A 105 10.35 -23.89 -26.35
C ILE A 105 11.80 -23.79 -26.83
N LYS A 106 12.53 -24.92 -26.76
CA LYS A 106 13.93 -24.99 -27.23
C LYS A 106 14.03 -25.55 -28.63
N LYS A 107 13.08 -26.42 -29.00
CA LYS A 107 13.00 -27.06 -30.29
C LYS A 107 11.57 -26.93 -30.81
N PRO A 108 11.36 -26.58 -32.09
CA PRO A 108 10.02 -26.43 -32.67
C PRO A 108 9.13 -27.65 -32.52
N GLU A 109 9.72 -28.86 -32.60
CA GLU A 109 8.99 -30.14 -32.46
C GLU A 109 8.37 -30.35 -31.08
N ASP A 110 8.84 -29.64 -30.04
CA ASP A 110 8.33 -29.75 -28.69
C ASP A 110 7.13 -28.80 -28.42
N GLU A 111 6.87 -27.85 -29.32
CA GLU A 111 5.90 -26.75 -29.09
C GLU A 111 4.48 -27.27 -28.81
N ASP A 112 4.00 -28.18 -29.68
CA ASP A 112 2.64 -28.70 -29.56
C ASP A 112 2.41 -29.42 -28.22
N ALA A 113 3.38 -30.24 -27.79
CA ALA A 113 3.31 -30.96 -26.52
C ALA A 113 3.32 -30.02 -25.33
N ILE A 114 4.22 -29.02 -25.34
CA ILE A 114 4.30 -28.00 -24.28
C ILE A 114 3.00 -27.18 -24.21
N MET A 115 2.47 -26.76 -25.34
CA MET A 115 1.25 -25.99 -25.42
C MET A 115 -0.01 -26.79 -25.02
N ALA A 116 -0.07 -28.07 -25.34
CA ALA A 116 -1.13 -28.97 -24.88
C ALA A 116 -1.11 -29.09 -23.34
N TYR A 117 0.08 -29.31 -22.76
CA TYR A 117 0.26 -29.38 -21.31
C TYR A 117 -0.11 -28.06 -20.59
N ILE A 118 0.29 -26.92 -21.14
CA ILE A 118 -0.10 -25.60 -20.60
C ILE A 118 -1.62 -25.38 -20.65
N LYS A 119 -2.30 -25.83 -21.71
CA LYS A 119 -3.77 -25.74 -21.80
C LYS A 119 -4.47 -26.51 -20.69
N GLU A 120 -3.93 -27.69 -20.32
CA GLU A 120 -4.47 -28.44 -19.20
C GLU A 120 -4.28 -27.71 -17.87
N ILE A 121 -3.08 -27.16 -17.60
CA ILE A 121 -2.84 -26.32 -16.42
C ILE A 121 -3.83 -25.13 -16.38
N GLN A 122 -4.05 -24.44 -17.51
CA GLN A 122 -5.01 -23.34 -17.58
C GLN A 122 -6.44 -23.80 -17.26
N LYS A 123 -6.83 -24.98 -17.75
CA LYS A 123 -8.15 -25.57 -17.47
C LYS A 123 -8.34 -25.85 -15.97
N ASP A 124 -7.33 -26.43 -15.31
CA ASP A 124 -7.38 -26.76 -13.88
C ASP A 124 -7.40 -25.49 -13.01
N LEU A 125 -6.70 -24.44 -13.44
CA LEU A 125 -6.72 -23.14 -12.77
C LEU A 125 -8.05 -22.40 -12.96
N ALA A 126 -8.77 -22.60 -14.05
CA ALA A 126 -9.97 -21.84 -14.38
C ALA A 126 -11.10 -21.94 -13.34
N GLY A 127 -11.12 -23.03 -12.55
CA GLY A 127 -12.08 -23.25 -11.45
C GLY A 127 -11.64 -22.70 -10.11
N LYS A 128 -10.41 -22.19 -9.99
CA LYS A 128 -9.87 -21.69 -8.71
C LYS A 128 -10.34 -20.27 -8.41
N THR A 129 -10.65 -20.01 -7.14
CA THR A 129 -11.22 -18.73 -6.72
C THR A 129 -10.48 -18.13 -5.52
N PRO A 130 -9.18 -17.75 -5.66
CA PRO A 130 -8.48 -17.04 -4.60
C PRO A 130 -9.22 -15.74 -4.27
N PHE A 131 -9.36 -15.45 -2.97
CA PHE A 131 -10.09 -14.26 -2.47
C PHE A 131 -11.57 -14.17 -2.90
N GLY A 132 -12.21 -15.30 -3.29
CA GLY A 132 -13.59 -15.34 -3.76
C GLY A 132 -13.81 -14.92 -5.22
N GLU A 133 -12.74 -14.61 -5.97
CA GLU A 133 -12.78 -14.21 -7.38
C GLU A 133 -12.03 -15.24 -8.26
N LYS A 134 -12.45 -15.37 -9.52
CA LYS A 134 -11.74 -16.24 -10.47
C LYS A 134 -10.26 -15.87 -10.56
N ILE A 135 -9.39 -16.87 -10.54
CA ILE A 135 -7.95 -16.67 -10.71
C ILE A 135 -7.64 -16.02 -12.07
N ARG A 136 -6.75 -15.05 -12.07
CA ARG A 136 -6.33 -14.33 -13.28
C ARG A 136 -5.01 -14.90 -13.78
N VAL A 137 -5.09 -15.65 -14.88
CA VAL A 137 -3.94 -16.34 -15.50
C VAL A 137 -3.61 -15.70 -16.84
N LYS A 138 -2.32 -15.46 -17.10
CA LYS A 138 -1.80 -14.99 -18.39
C LYS A 138 -0.86 -16.02 -18.99
N LEU A 139 -1.14 -16.46 -20.21
CA LEU A 139 -0.18 -17.18 -21.04
C LEU A 139 0.54 -16.18 -21.94
N ASP A 140 1.87 -16.13 -21.85
CA ASP A 140 2.70 -15.25 -22.68
C ASP A 140 3.25 -16.00 -23.90
N LYS A 141 2.52 -15.90 -25.02
CA LYS A 141 2.85 -16.53 -26.30
C LYS A 141 3.71 -15.66 -27.24
N ARG A 142 4.14 -14.48 -26.78
CA ARG A 142 4.93 -13.59 -27.65
C ARG A 142 6.20 -14.30 -28.12
N ASP A 143 6.61 -13.99 -29.35
CA ASP A 143 7.88 -14.45 -29.91
C ASP A 143 9.04 -13.64 -29.33
N ARG A 144 9.50 -14.05 -28.15
CA ARG A 144 10.63 -13.46 -27.39
C ARG A 144 11.28 -14.54 -26.53
N ALA A 145 12.54 -14.37 -26.21
CA ALA A 145 13.23 -15.28 -25.31
C ALA A 145 12.51 -15.39 -23.94
N SER A 146 12.43 -16.60 -23.39
CA SER A 146 11.76 -16.88 -22.11
C SER A 146 12.37 -16.07 -20.96
N VAL A 147 13.68 -15.86 -20.98
CA VAL A 147 14.39 -15.01 -20.00
C VAL A 147 13.92 -13.56 -20.05
N ASP A 148 13.73 -12.98 -21.23
CA ASP A 148 13.22 -11.61 -21.37
C ASP A 148 11.78 -11.47 -20.88
N LYS A 149 10.95 -12.48 -21.19
CA LYS A 149 9.58 -12.55 -20.67
C LYS A 149 9.58 -12.64 -19.15
N PHE A 150 10.43 -13.49 -18.58
CA PHE A 150 10.53 -13.66 -17.12
C PHE A 150 10.88 -12.32 -16.45
N TRP A 151 11.91 -11.62 -16.89
CA TRP A 151 12.30 -10.36 -16.32
C TRP A 151 11.28 -9.23 -16.55
N GLU A 152 10.60 -9.25 -17.68
CA GLU A 152 9.49 -8.31 -17.92
C GLU A 152 8.34 -8.52 -16.92
N TRP A 153 7.92 -9.76 -16.69
CA TRP A 153 6.86 -10.07 -15.73
C TRP A 153 7.30 -9.89 -14.27
N THR A 154 8.56 -10.10 -13.98
CA THR A 154 9.17 -9.76 -12.69
C THR A 154 9.06 -8.26 -12.43
N ARG A 155 9.51 -7.42 -13.37
CA ARG A 155 9.40 -5.96 -13.26
C ARG A 155 7.94 -5.48 -13.15
N LYS A 156 7.00 -6.16 -13.80
CA LYS A 156 5.57 -5.91 -13.69
C LYS A 156 4.95 -6.42 -12.38
N GLY A 157 5.70 -7.14 -11.57
CA GLY A 157 5.29 -7.60 -10.25
C GLY A 157 4.31 -8.76 -10.25
N ALA A 158 4.34 -9.64 -11.26
CA ALA A 158 3.50 -10.83 -11.29
C ALA A 158 3.77 -11.73 -10.07
N PRO A 159 2.76 -12.05 -9.22
CA PRO A 159 2.99 -12.77 -7.97
C PRO A 159 3.62 -14.14 -8.14
N VAL A 160 3.17 -14.89 -9.16
CA VAL A 160 3.65 -16.23 -9.51
C VAL A 160 3.93 -16.31 -11.00
N ILE A 161 5.11 -16.80 -11.35
CA ILE A 161 5.52 -17.05 -12.74
C ILE A 161 5.84 -18.54 -12.87
N LEU A 162 5.23 -19.19 -13.87
CA LEU A 162 5.55 -20.55 -14.28
C LEU A 162 6.39 -20.50 -15.55
N GLU A 163 7.50 -21.23 -15.58
CA GLU A 163 8.26 -21.51 -16.78
C GLU A 163 8.06 -23.00 -17.10
N ILE A 164 7.44 -23.30 -18.24
CA ILE A 164 7.05 -24.66 -18.62
C ILE A 164 7.78 -25.05 -19.91
N GLY A 165 8.67 -26.01 -19.78
CA GLY A 165 9.41 -26.61 -20.88
C GLY A 165 9.06 -28.07 -21.08
N LYS A 166 9.76 -28.73 -22.04
CA LYS A 166 9.54 -30.15 -22.38
C LYS A 166 9.73 -31.07 -21.17
N ARG A 167 10.75 -30.83 -20.34
CA ARG A 167 11.00 -31.65 -19.13
C ARG A 167 9.89 -31.56 -18.12
N ASP A 168 9.28 -30.37 -17.99
CA ASP A 168 8.17 -30.18 -17.07
C ASP A 168 6.93 -30.88 -17.56
N ALA A 169 6.64 -30.79 -18.86
CA ALA A 169 5.53 -31.48 -19.50
C ALA A 169 5.67 -33.00 -19.40
N ASP A 170 6.84 -33.57 -19.73
CA ASP A 170 7.10 -35.00 -19.67
C ASP A 170 7.06 -35.55 -18.23
N GLY A 171 7.54 -34.75 -17.26
CA GLY A 171 7.56 -35.12 -15.85
C GLY A 171 6.27 -34.81 -15.10
N ASN A 172 5.25 -34.22 -15.75
CA ASN A 172 4.03 -33.73 -15.14
C ASN A 172 4.31 -32.77 -13.96
N ASN A 173 5.29 -31.87 -14.15
CA ASN A 173 5.74 -30.91 -13.16
C ASN A 173 5.51 -29.45 -13.63
N VAL A 174 5.66 -28.53 -12.72
CA VAL A 174 5.71 -27.10 -13.00
C VAL A 174 6.95 -26.49 -12.33
N MET A 175 7.69 -25.65 -13.05
CA MET A 175 8.71 -24.82 -12.44
C MET A 175 8.08 -23.47 -12.09
N LEU A 176 7.98 -23.20 -10.78
CA LEU A 176 7.33 -22.04 -10.21
C LEU A 176 8.35 -21.08 -9.62
N LYS A 177 8.12 -19.76 -9.82
CA LYS A 177 8.85 -18.69 -9.16
C LYS A 177 7.88 -17.75 -8.47
N GLU A 178 8.14 -17.44 -7.19
CA GLU A 178 7.40 -16.46 -6.41
C GLU A 178 8.10 -15.10 -6.41
N ARG A 179 7.39 -14.05 -6.77
CA ARG A 179 7.96 -12.70 -6.88
C ARG A 179 8.53 -12.19 -5.56
N ILE A 180 7.84 -12.44 -4.43
CA ILE A 180 8.26 -11.98 -3.11
C ILE A 180 9.48 -12.71 -2.53
N LYS A 181 9.86 -13.84 -3.15
CA LYS A 181 11.00 -14.67 -2.75
C LYS A 181 12.08 -14.74 -3.83
N LEU A 182 12.03 -13.82 -4.79
CA LEU A 182 13.03 -13.77 -5.85
C LEU A 182 14.44 -13.64 -5.25
N GLY A 183 15.38 -14.43 -5.79
CA GLY A 183 16.76 -14.46 -5.29
C GLY A 183 16.99 -15.35 -4.05
N THR A 184 15.95 -15.91 -3.46
CA THR A 184 16.09 -16.89 -2.36
C THR A 184 15.96 -18.34 -2.88
N PRO A 185 16.49 -19.34 -2.16
CA PRO A 185 16.33 -20.75 -2.54
C PRO A 185 14.85 -21.17 -2.65
N GLU A 186 13.98 -20.65 -1.77
CA GLU A 186 12.56 -20.95 -1.75
C GLU A 186 11.78 -20.27 -2.87
N GLY A 187 12.39 -19.28 -3.52
CA GLY A 187 11.76 -18.49 -4.59
C GLY A 187 11.59 -19.27 -5.90
N LYS A 188 12.34 -20.37 -6.10
CA LYS A 188 12.24 -21.26 -7.25
C LYS A 188 11.93 -22.66 -6.78
N GLN A 189 10.82 -23.23 -7.24
CA GLN A 189 10.36 -24.56 -6.86
C GLN A 189 9.96 -25.37 -8.09
N ILE A 190 10.23 -26.67 -8.04
CA ILE A 190 9.67 -27.64 -8.97
C ILE A 190 8.65 -28.46 -8.18
N LEU A 191 7.41 -28.42 -8.60
CA LEU A 191 6.29 -29.09 -7.96
C LEU A 191 5.64 -30.04 -8.95
N SER A 192 5.01 -31.12 -8.45
CA SER A 192 4.07 -31.86 -9.29
C SER A 192 2.94 -30.92 -9.72
N ARG A 193 2.36 -31.15 -10.91
CA ARG A 193 1.22 -30.37 -11.38
C ARG A 193 0.06 -30.45 -10.37
N SER A 194 -0.22 -31.64 -9.83
CA SER A 194 -1.28 -31.84 -8.85
C SER A 194 -1.08 -31.03 -7.56
N ASP A 195 0.15 -30.99 -7.03
CA ASP A 195 0.45 -30.21 -5.82
C ASP A 195 0.35 -28.70 -6.07
N PHE A 196 0.81 -28.24 -7.23
CA PHE A 196 0.65 -26.86 -7.65
C PHE A 196 -0.83 -26.45 -7.74
N GLU A 197 -1.64 -27.26 -8.43
CA GLU A 197 -3.08 -27.00 -8.60
C GLU A 197 -3.86 -27.04 -7.29
N ALA A 198 -3.51 -27.97 -6.40
CA ALA A 198 -4.12 -28.06 -5.09
C ALA A 198 -3.74 -26.85 -4.22
N GLY A 199 -2.48 -26.40 -4.26
CA GLY A 199 -1.93 -25.39 -3.35
C GLY A 199 -1.97 -23.95 -3.85
N ILE A 200 -2.37 -23.66 -5.10
CA ILE A 200 -2.21 -22.30 -5.67
C ILE A 200 -3.05 -21.24 -4.95
N VAL A 201 -4.27 -21.57 -4.51
CA VAL A 201 -5.15 -20.63 -3.80
C VAL A 201 -4.51 -20.23 -2.48
N GLU A 202 -4.13 -21.20 -1.66
CA GLU A 202 -3.47 -20.97 -0.38
C GLU A 202 -2.15 -20.20 -0.56
N ARG A 203 -1.38 -20.51 -1.60
CA ARG A 203 -0.14 -19.81 -1.94
C ARG A 203 -0.37 -18.33 -2.21
N LEU A 204 -1.37 -17.97 -3.01
CA LEU A 204 -1.71 -16.57 -3.30
C LEU A 204 -2.18 -15.83 -2.04
N GLU A 205 -2.98 -16.49 -1.21
CA GLU A 205 -3.45 -15.92 0.08
C GLU A 205 -2.30 -15.73 1.07
N ARG A 206 -1.36 -16.67 1.13
CA ARG A 206 -0.13 -16.57 1.93
C ARG A 206 0.73 -15.40 1.46
N ILE A 207 0.99 -15.28 0.15
CA ILE A 207 1.76 -14.15 -0.42
C ILE A 207 1.10 -12.82 -0.03
N GLN A 208 -0.21 -12.71 -0.17
CA GLN A 208 -0.97 -11.52 0.22
C GLN A 208 -0.79 -11.17 1.68
N LYS A 209 -0.85 -12.18 2.56
CA LYS A 209 -0.69 -12.03 4.02
C LYS A 209 0.75 -11.62 4.37
N GLU A 210 1.76 -12.29 3.81
CA GLU A 210 3.17 -11.98 4.05
C GLU A 210 3.49 -10.53 3.65
N MET A 211 3.04 -10.07 2.49
CA MET A 211 3.20 -8.69 2.06
C MET A 211 2.53 -7.68 3.01
N PHE A 212 1.34 -8.02 3.51
CA PHE A 212 0.63 -7.18 4.47
C PHE A 212 1.38 -7.09 5.80
N GLU A 213 1.80 -8.24 6.35
CA GLU A 213 2.50 -8.28 7.64
C GLU A 213 3.88 -7.61 7.57
N ALA A 214 4.60 -7.75 6.46
CA ALA A 214 5.87 -7.05 6.24
C ALA A 214 5.69 -5.52 6.24
N ALA A 215 4.68 -5.01 5.53
CA ALA A 215 4.38 -3.58 5.52
C ALA A 215 3.91 -3.07 6.88
N LYS A 216 3.13 -3.88 7.62
CA LYS A 216 2.69 -3.58 8.99
C LYS A 216 3.86 -3.53 9.96
N ALA A 217 4.72 -4.53 9.94
CA ALA A 217 5.90 -4.60 10.81
C ALA A 217 6.83 -3.40 10.58
N ARG A 218 7.10 -3.05 9.31
CA ARG A 218 7.89 -1.85 8.97
C ARG A 218 7.27 -0.58 9.52
N ARG A 219 5.95 -0.39 9.36
CA ARG A 219 5.25 0.75 9.93
C ARG A 219 5.37 0.79 11.45
N ASP A 220 5.13 -0.32 12.12
CA ASP A 220 5.10 -0.37 13.59
C ASP A 220 6.49 -0.11 14.17
N ALA A 221 7.55 -0.62 13.53
CA ALA A 221 8.93 -0.34 13.91
C ALA A 221 9.36 1.12 13.66
N ASN A 222 8.64 1.86 12.81
CA ASN A 222 8.96 3.25 12.44
C ASN A 222 7.93 4.26 12.95
N ILE A 223 7.27 3.97 14.08
CA ILE A 223 6.48 4.95 14.85
C ILE A 223 7.20 5.21 16.16
N ARG A 224 7.76 6.41 16.27
CA ARG A 224 8.48 6.87 17.46
C ARG A 224 7.49 7.42 18.48
N THR A 225 7.46 6.84 19.66
CA THR A 225 6.68 7.30 20.81
C THR A 225 7.56 7.69 21.99
N ASP A 226 8.85 7.45 21.88
CA ASP A 226 9.89 7.74 22.84
C ASP A 226 10.36 9.20 22.84
N ILE A 227 9.98 9.98 21.82
CA ILE A 227 10.24 11.41 21.72
C ILE A 227 9.18 12.16 22.53
N THR A 228 9.56 12.65 23.71
CA THR A 228 8.62 13.18 24.70
C THR A 228 8.84 14.66 25.04
N THR A 229 9.93 15.29 24.55
CA THR A 229 10.22 16.72 24.79
C THR A 229 10.33 17.51 23.51
N PRO A 230 10.09 18.84 23.53
CA PRO A 230 10.25 19.70 22.37
C PRO A 230 11.67 19.71 21.78
N GLU A 231 12.69 19.63 22.63
CA GLU A 231 14.09 19.63 22.23
C GLU A 231 14.42 18.34 21.48
N ALA A 232 14.04 17.18 22.02
CA ALA A 232 14.24 15.89 21.38
C ALA A 232 13.47 15.80 20.05
N PHE A 233 12.29 16.39 19.98
CA PHE A 233 11.48 16.46 18.76
C PHE A 233 12.18 17.27 17.66
N ARG A 234 12.69 18.45 17.98
CA ARG A 234 13.44 19.28 17.04
C ARG A 234 14.71 18.60 16.55
N ALA A 235 15.52 18.11 17.49
CA ALA A 235 16.76 17.41 17.17
C ALA A 235 16.54 16.21 16.25
N TYR A 236 15.47 15.43 16.49
CA TYR A 236 15.13 14.29 15.62
C TYR A 236 14.83 14.72 14.17
N PHE A 237 14.04 15.78 13.97
CA PHE A 237 13.68 16.21 12.62
C PHE A 237 14.80 17.03 11.93
N GLU A 238 15.67 17.71 12.67
CA GLU A 238 16.88 18.31 12.12
C GLU A 238 17.81 17.21 11.56
N GLN A 239 18.09 16.18 12.35
CA GLN A 239 18.86 15.03 11.90
C GLN A 239 18.17 14.27 10.74
N SER A 240 16.84 14.21 10.75
CA SER A 240 16.09 13.56 9.67
C SER A 240 16.18 14.34 8.35
N ASN A 241 16.36 15.66 8.36
CA ASN A 241 16.62 16.45 7.16
C ASN A 241 17.97 16.05 6.53
N GLU A 242 19.01 15.88 7.35
CA GLU A 242 20.33 15.39 6.88
C GLU A 242 20.18 14.00 6.22
N TRP A 243 19.47 13.07 6.84
CA TRP A 243 19.23 11.75 6.26
C TRP A 243 18.51 11.80 4.90
N ILE A 244 17.60 12.76 4.72
CA ILE A 244 16.90 12.94 3.44
C ILE A 244 17.86 13.50 2.39
N GLU A 245 18.71 14.45 2.74
CA GLU A 245 19.70 15.07 1.86
C GLU A 245 20.78 14.07 1.45
N ASP A 246 21.24 13.22 2.38
CA ASP A 246 22.24 12.18 2.14
C ASP A 246 21.67 10.91 1.45
N GLY A 247 20.38 10.88 1.12
CA GLY A 247 19.73 9.70 0.53
C GLY A 247 19.43 8.56 1.52
N THR A 248 19.61 8.79 2.83
CA THR A 248 19.31 7.81 3.90
C THR A 248 17.90 7.95 4.47
N SER A 249 16.96 8.40 3.65
CA SER A 249 15.58 8.72 4.07
C SER A 249 14.81 7.55 4.70
N GLY A 250 15.23 6.30 4.49
CA GLY A 250 14.64 5.13 5.15
C GLY A 250 14.73 5.12 6.68
N LYS A 251 15.52 6.04 7.28
CA LYS A 251 15.57 6.26 8.73
C LYS A 251 14.48 7.20 9.25
N VAL A 252 13.79 7.92 8.36
CA VAL A 252 12.69 8.81 8.73
C VAL A 252 11.51 7.98 9.25
N ALA A 253 10.89 8.45 10.32
CA ALA A 253 9.78 7.76 10.97
C ALA A 253 8.62 8.72 11.29
N PHE A 254 7.48 8.15 11.64
CA PHE A 254 6.39 8.91 12.22
C PHE A 254 6.68 9.17 13.69
N VAL A 255 6.48 10.40 14.14
CA VAL A 255 6.49 10.73 15.57
C VAL A 255 5.05 10.87 16.05
N ARG A 256 4.67 10.04 17.01
CA ARG A 256 3.40 10.14 17.73
C ARG A 256 3.65 10.78 19.08
N GLY A 257 3.02 11.91 19.33
CA GLY A 257 3.24 12.66 20.55
C GLY A 257 2.05 13.51 20.97
N LYS A 258 2.23 14.35 21.97
CA LYS A 258 1.19 15.15 22.60
C LYS A 258 1.21 16.58 22.05
N TRP A 259 0.03 17.15 21.85
CA TRP A 259 -0.17 18.48 21.27
C TRP A 259 -1.18 19.30 22.06
N CYS A 260 -0.89 20.59 22.25
CA CYS A 260 -1.79 21.51 22.95
C CYS A 260 -3.06 21.88 22.15
N GLY A 261 -3.14 21.53 20.84
CA GLY A 261 -4.27 21.85 19.98
C GLY A 261 -4.26 23.28 19.44
N ASP A 262 -3.23 24.05 19.72
CA ASP A 262 -3.10 25.43 19.26
C ASP A 262 -2.69 25.47 17.77
N PRO A 263 -3.52 26.03 16.85
CA PRO A 263 -3.19 26.12 15.45
C PRO A 263 -1.93 26.97 15.15
N GLU A 264 -1.58 27.94 15.99
CA GLU A 264 -0.37 28.74 15.78
C GLU A 264 0.90 27.91 15.98
N SER A 265 0.84 26.90 16.86
CA SER A 265 1.96 25.97 17.08
C SER A 265 2.30 25.13 15.83
N GLU A 266 1.40 25.00 14.88
CA GLU A 266 1.67 24.29 13.61
C GLU A 266 2.66 25.05 12.71
N GLU A 267 2.87 26.35 12.90
CA GLU A 267 3.89 27.10 12.14
C GLU A 267 5.32 26.59 12.45
N ILE A 268 5.54 26.07 13.67
CA ILE A 268 6.80 25.43 14.05
C ILE A 268 7.08 24.23 13.12
N LEU A 269 6.05 23.44 12.81
CA LEU A 269 6.17 22.26 11.94
C LEU A 269 6.52 22.66 10.50
N LYS A 270 5.95 23.74 9.99
CA LYS A 270 6.24 24.24 8.63
C LYS A 270 7.72 24.61 8.48
N ALA A 271 8.27 25.30 9.49
CA ALA A 271 9.70 25.66 9.48
C ALA A 271 10.60 24.40 9.42
N MET A 272 10.14 23.28 9.96
CA MET A 272 10.81 21.98 9.96
C MET A 272 10.46 21.10 8.74
N LYS A 273 9.72 21.61 7.76
CA LYS A 273 9.22 20.88 6.56
C LYS A 273 8.36 19.64 6.88
N ILE A 274 7.69 19.62 8.03
CA ILE A 274 6.82 18.54 8.49
C ILE A 274 5.38 19.02 8.67
N THR A 275 4.43 18.09 8.75
CA THR A 275 3.01 18.40 8.95
C THR A 275 2.36 17.41 9.93
N ILE A 276 1.27 17.84 10.56
CA ILE A 276 0.39 16.93 11.30
C ILE A 276 -0.33 16.05 10.27
N ARG A 277 0.03 14.76 10.24
CA ARG A 277 -0.57 13.83 9.28
C ARG A 277 -2.00 13.46 9.68
N CYS A 278 -2.20 13.16 10.96
CA CYS A 278 -3.52 12.96 11.54
C CYS A 278 -3.49 13.11 13.07
N ILE A 279 -4.66 13.40 13.62
CA ILE A 279 -5.00 13.27 15.02
C ILE A 279 -5.65 11.87 15.13
N PRO A 280 -4.98 10.85 15.71
CA PRO A 280 -5.54 9.50 15.80
C PRO A 280 -6.88 9.49 16.53
N PHE A 281 -7.75 8.52 16.21
CA PHE A 281 -9.03 8.39 16.91
C PHE A 281 -8.87 7.93 18.36
N ASP A 282 -7.85 7.11 18.62
CA ASP A 282 -7.48 6.72 19.98
C ASP A 282 -6.68 7.86 20.62
N GLN A 283 -7.26 8.49 21.64
CA GLN A 283 -6.73 9.59 22.43
C GLN A 283 -6.48 9.20 23.90
N SER A 284 -6.37 7.89 24.17
CA SER A 284 -6.28 7.36 25.55
C SER A 284 -5.07 7.86 26.36
N ASP A 285 -3.99 8.29 25.69
CA ASP A 285 -2.78 8.86 26.34
C ASP A 285 -2.49 10.28 25.81
N SER A 286 -3.49 11.16 25.81
CA SER A 286 -3.36 12.50 25.22
C SER A 286 -2.83 13.58 26.19
N GLU A 287 -2.91 13.35 27.50
CA GLU A 287 -2.50 14.34 28.50
C GLU A 287 -0.97 14.35 28.71
N GLY A 288 -0.40 15.53 28.88
CA GLY A 288 1.02 15.71 29.13
C GLY A 288 1.58 17.01 28.61
N ILE A 289 2.78 16.99 28.03
CA ILE A 289 3.49 18.15 27.50
C ILE A 289 3.46 18.14 25.98
N CYS A 290 3.09 19.30 25.40
CA CYS A 290 3.09 19.52 23.95
C CYS A 290 4.51 19.47 23.37
N LEU A 291 4.74 18.59 22.40
CA LEU A 291 6.05 18.45 21.74
C LEU A 291 6.46 19.68 20.91
N LEU A 292 5.54 20.60 20.63
CA LEU A 292 5.84 21.81 19.84
C LEU A 292 6.19 23.00 20.72
N THR A 293 5.52 23.15 21.86
CA THR A 293 5.55 24.40 22.65
C THR A 293 5.94 24.21 24.11
N GLY A 294 5.98 22.99 24.64
CA GLY A 294 6.19 22.72 26.06
C GLY A 294 4.96 23.02 26.95
N LYS A 295 3.84 23.53 26.39
CA LYS A 295 2.61 23.81 27.13
C LYS A 295 1.86 22.51 27.47
N PRO A 296 0.90 22.53 28.43
CA PRO A 296 0.02 21.38 28.64
C PRO A 296 -0.68 20.93 27.37
N ALA A 297 -0.74 19.62 27.15
CA ALA A 297 -1.34 18.97 25.98
C ALA A 297 -2.52 18.10 26.38
N LYS A 298 -3.51 18.00 25.49
CA LYS A 298 -4.72 17.17 25.62
C LYS A 298 -5.06 16.40 24.34
N ILE A 299 -4.19 16.44 23.34
CA ILE A 299 -4.42 15.84 22.03
C ILE A 299 -3.18 15.00 21.68
N LEU A 300 -3.39 13.75 21.28
CA LEU A 300 -2.38 12.98 20.57
C LEU A 300 -2.38 13.38 19.11
N PHE A 301 -1.21 13.57 18.53
CA PHE A 301 -1.05 13.82 17.11
C PHE A 301 0.05 12.90 16.53
N GLN A 302 0.01 12.74 15.23
CA GLN A 302 1.04 12.02 14.49
C GLN A 302 1.53 12.89 13.35
N ASN A 303 2.82 13.07 13.27
CA ASN A 303 3.46 13.91 12.26
C ASN A 303 4.59 13.16 11.54
N CYS A 304 4.93 13.64 10.37
CA CYS A 304 6.01 13.13 9.53
C CYS A 304 6.23 14.08 8.35
N TYR A 305 7.34 13.89 7.63
CA TYR A 305 7.52 14.50 6.32
C TYR A 305 6.43 14.06 5.35
N ARG A 306 5.89 15.01 4.60
CA ARG A 306 4.97 14.73 3.51
C ARG A 306 5.76 14.25 2.29
N ARG A 307 5.37 13.12 1.72
CA ARG A 307 5.76 12.76 0.38
C ARG A 307 4.86 13.51 -0.60
N LEU A 308 5.46 14.28 -1.49
CA LEU A 308 4.76 15.08 -2.51
C LEU A 308 4.06 14.20 -3.53
#